data_1b56ae0863cadb5ad6b824d0e52941b7
#
_entry.id   1b56ae0863cadb5ad6b824d0e52941b7
#
_cell.length_a   1.000
_cell.length_b   1.000
_cell.length_c   1.000
_cell.angle_alpha   90.00
_cell.angle_beta   90.00
_cell.angle_gamma   90.00
#
_symmetry.space_group_name_H-M   'P 1'
#
loop_
_entity.id
_entity.type
_entity.pdbx_description
1 polymer ?
#
loop_
_entity_poly.entity_id
_entity_poly.type
_entity_poly.pdbx_seq_one_letter_code
_entity_poly.pdbx_strand_id
1 'polypeptide(L)'
;MKKIIFMILSINTILLGNEIHLSSTTITTTSGLNTPLVETNKNITLITKEDISKKQYNNVEAILRDTPNIIITNTQFGPTINLRGSGERSMSRVKVMIDGINLTPLEESMGSLPLNSIPVSSIEKIEIIPGGGAALYGSGTTGGVINIITLADSRKDFISADLKGGSYYNKNLDFSIGQNINDNLYLSLATQYSNKDGYRENENSENKSFNGTLDYIINEKHRIKFQGLYFNDEGKTSTEIKKSLLSQNRRAKGENIDFDSKRGSFSLDYEYRASNSLTLYSNIFKTKYERNFLQNDTRDFSIPKFTSNMPFSPLIKNLKSTLDGKFIEESQGI
;
A
#
# COMPACT_ATOMS: atom_id res chain seq x y z
N MET A 1 -8.63 1.44 -79.31
CA MET A 1 -9.72 1.45 -78.32
C MET A 1 -9.46 0.28 -77.35
N LYS A 2 -8.88 0.63 -76.17
CA LYS A 2 -8.58 -0.37 -75.12
C LYS A 2 -9.77 -0.44 -74.16
N LYS A 3 -10.42 -1.57 -74.06
CA LYS A 3 -11.48 -1.84 -73.08
C LYS A 3 -10.84 -2.18 -71.77
N ILE A 4 -11.03 -1.35 -70.76
CA ILE A 4 -10.66 -1.58 -69.36
C ILE A 4 -11.78 -2.37 -68.73
N ILE A 5 -11.54 -3.63 -68.35
CA ILE A 5 -12.44 -4.46 -67.60
C ILE A 5 -12.18 -4.16 -66.13
N PHE A 6 -13.16 -3.53 -65.43
CA PHE A 6 -13.19 -3.36 -64.00
C PHE A 6 -13.63 -4.68 -63.34
N MET A 7 -12.72 -5.39 -62.71
CA MET A 7 -12.99 -6.57 -61.91
C MET A 7 -13.35 -6.10 -60.50
N ILE A 8 -14.64 -6.11 -60.15
CA ILE A 8 -15.09 -5.83 -58.77
C ILE A 8 -14.81 -7.04 -57.94
N LEU A 9 -13.79 -6.96 -57.07
CA LEU A 9 -13.48 -7.93 -56.07
C LEU A 9 -14.39 -7.72 -54.85
N SER A 10 -15.43 -8.51 -54.68
CA SER A 10 -16.29 -8.51 -53.49
C SER A 10 -15.52 -9.19 -52.37
N ILE A 11 -15.01 -8.39 -51.43
CA ILE A 11 -14.44 -8.87 -50.19
C ILE A 11 -15.58 -9.24 -49.25
N ASN A 12 -15.87 -10.53 -49.13
CA ASN A 12 -16.71 -11.06 -48.04
C ASN A 12 -15.87 -10.98 -46.74
N THR A 13 -16.13 -9.94 -45.95
CA THR A 13 -15.66 -9.88 -44.54
C THR A 13 -16.47 -10.90 -43.74
N ILE A 14 -15.86 -12.05 -43.50
CA ILE A 14 -16.36 -12.98 -42.47
C ILE A 14 -16.12 -12.28 -41.14
N LEU A 15 -17.18 -11.75 -40.52
CA LEU A 15 -17.19 -11.37 -39.11
C LEU A 15 -17.04 -12.65 -38.29
N LEU A 16 -15.80 -13.01 -38.00
CA LEU A 16 -15.50 -13.91 -36.90
C LEU A 16 -15.88 -13.16 -35.62
N GLY A 17 -17.04 -13.47 -35.09
CA GLY A 17 -17.42 -13.05 -33.75
C GLY A 17 -16.41 -13.66 -32.79
N ASN A 18 -15.45 -12.86 -32.33
CA ASN A 18 -14.66 -13.23 -31.16
C ASN A 18 -15.64 -13.29 -29.99
N GLU A 19 -15.93 -14.50 -29.52
CA GLU A 19 -16.53 -14.67 -28.20
C GLU A 19 -15.57 -14.00 -27.23
N ILE A 20 -16.01 -12.88 -26.63
CA ILE A 20 -15.31 -12.27 -25.53
C ILE A 20 -15.50 -13.23 -24.36
N HIS A 21 -14.56 -14.15 -24.17
CA HIS A 21 -14.43 -14.84 -22.90
C HIS A 21 -14.09 -13.80 -21.84
N LEU A 22 -15.12 -13.32 -21.16
CA LEU A 22 -14.95 -12.58 -19.91
C LEU A 22 -14.29 -13.57 -18.95
N SER A 23 -12.99 -13.42 -18.75
CA SER A 23 -12.27 -14.15 -17.71
C SER A 23 -13.02 -13.92 -16.41
N SER A 24 -13.50 -15.00 -15.79
CA SER A 24 -14.17 -14.90 -14.50
C SER A 24 -13.17 -14.30 -13.50
N THR A 25 -13.37 -13.06 -13.12
CA THR A 25 -12.52 -12.41 -12.13
C THR A 25 -12.77 -13.07 -10.78
N THR A 26 -11.75 -13.69 -10.25
CA THR A 26 -11.80 -14.33 -8.93
C THR A 26 -11.32 -13.38 -7.86
N ILE A 27 -11.87 -13.51 -6.67
CA ILE A 27 -11.47 -12.79 -5.46
C ILE A 27 -11.09 -13.78 -4.37
N THR A 28 -10.12 -13.40 -3.56
CA THR A 28 -9.56 -14.25 -2.49
C THR A 28 -10.04 -13.80 -1.12
N THR A 29 -10.36 -12.52 -0.99
CA THR A 29 -10.60 -11.84 0.29
C THR A 29 -11.88 -12.26 1.03
N THR A 30 -12.83 -12.93 0.37
CA THR A 30 -14.12 -13.27 1.03
C THR A 30 -14.15 -14.62 1.69
N SER A 31 -13.41 -15.57 1.17
CA SER A 31 -13.44 -16.97 1.62
C SER A 31 -12.05 -17.51 1.97
N GLY A 32 -10.99 -16.74 1.74
CA GLY A 32 -9.62 -17.27 1.77
C GLY A 32 -9.28 -18.17 0.56
N LEU A 33 -10.25 -18.41 -0.32
CA LEU A 33 -10.13 -19.21 -1.55
C LEU A 33 -10.47 -18.33 -2.74
N ASN A 34 -9.90 -18.66 -3.90
CA ASN A 34 -10.26 -17.99 -5.14
C ASN A 34 -11.73 -18.29 -5.49
N THR A 35 -12.60 -17.30 -5.30
CA THR A 35 -14.03 -17.40 -5.59
C THR A 35 -14.40 -16.43 -6.70
N PRO A 36 -15.21 -16.83 -7.70
CA PRO A 36 -15.70 -15.88 -8.70
C PRO A 36 -16.42 -14.70 -8.05
N LEU A 37 -16.14 -13.49 -8.51
CA LEU A 37 -16.75 -12.26 -7.97
C LEU A 37 -18.27 -12.32 -8.01
N VAL A 38 -18.82 -12.93 -9.06
CA VAL A 38 -20.27 -13.11 -9.28
C VAL A 38 -20.95 -13.95 -8.20
N GLU A 39 -20.21 -14.84 -7.55
CA GLU A 39 -20.73 -15.76 -6.53
C GLU A 39 -20.68 -15.17 -5.11
N THR A 40 -20.13 -13.97 -4.96
CA THR A 40 -20.01 -13.37 -3.63
C THR A 40 -21.19 -12.49 -3.30
N ASN A 41 -21.77 -12.71 -2.13
CA ASN A 41 -22.86 -11.90 -1.60
C ASN A 41 -22.37 -10.61 -0.91
N LYS A 42 -21.08 -10.27 -1.00
CA LYS A 42 -20.49 -9.10 -0.34
C LYS A 42 -20.23 -7.99 -1.36
N ASN A 43 -20.43 -6.76 -0.92
CA ASN A 43 -20.07 -5.58 -1.71
C ASN A 43 -18.55 -5.42 -1.70
N ILE A 44 -17.88 -5.86 -2.76
CA ILE A 44 -16.43 -5.80 -2.92
C ILE A 44 -16.10 -4.81 -4.01
N THR A 45 -15.15 -3.92 -3.74
CA THR A 45 -14.53 -3.10 -4.77
C THR A 45 -13.27 -3.80 -5.24
N LEU A 46 -13.20 -4.06 -6.54
CA LEU A 46 -12.04 -4.64 -7.19
C LEU A 46 -11.40 -3.60 -8.09
N ILE A 47 -10.08 -3.41 -7.96
CA ILE A 47 -9.28 -2.56 -8.83
C ILE A 47 -8.30 -3.49 -9.55
N THR A 48 -8.44 -3.59 -10.85
CA THR A 48 -7.64 -4.50 -11.67
C THR A 48 -6.33 -3.85 -12.14
N LYS A 49 -5.40 -4.65 -12.63
CA LYS A 49 -4.16 -4.15 -13.25
C LYS A 49 -4.45 -3.22 -14.42
N GLU A 50 -5.49 -3.51 -15.20
CA GLU A 50 -5.94 -2.69 -16.32
C GLU A 50 -6.42 -1.30 -15.86
N ASP A 51 -7.16 -1.23 -14.74
CA ASP A 51 -7.60 0.04 -14.17
C ASP A 51 -6.43 0.87 -13.65
N ILE A 52 -5.47 0.19 -13.00
CA ILE A 52 -4.24 0.82 -12.49
C ILE A 52 -3.40 1.38 -13.65
N SER A 53 -3.21 0.60 -14.71
CA SER A 53 -2.36 1.01 -15.85
C SER A 53 -2.95 2.15 -16.66
N LYS A 54 -4.28 2.24 -16.79
CA LYS A 54 -4.96 3.33 -17.51
C LYS A 54 -4.71 4.70 -16.90
N LYS A 55 -4.55 4.78 -15.57
CA LYS A 55 -4.42 6.04 -14.84
C LYS A 55 -2.98 6.39 -14.44
N GLN A 56 -2.03 5.50 -14.69
CA GLN A 56 -0.60 5.69 -14.46
C GLN A 56 -0.27 6.19 -13.04
N TYR A 57 -0.83 5.58 -12.04
CA TYR A 57 -0.59 5.93 -10.65
C TYR A 57 0.89 5.79 -10.25
N ASN A 58 1.34 6.66 -9.37
CA ASN A 58 2.73 6.65 -8.88
C ASN A 58 2.94 5.70 -7.69
N ASN A 59 1.89 5.42 -6.92
CA ASN A 59 1.94 4.58 -5.74
C ASN A 59 0.54 4.08 -5.35
N VAL A 60 0.48 3.15 -4.40
CA VAL A 60 -0.77 2.58 -3.89
C VAL A 60 -1.65 3.63 -3.23
N GLU A 61 -1.06 4.61 -2.54
CA GLU A 61 -1.83 5.69 -1.92
C GLU A 61 -2.66 6.45 -2.94
N ALA A 62 -2.08 6.77 -4.11
CA ALA A 62 -2.80 7.46 -5.19
C ALA A 62 -3.96 6.62 -5.76
N ILE A 63 -3.78 5.31 -5.89
CA ILE A 63 -4.84 4.38 -6.30
C ILE A 63 -6.00 4.42 -5.32
N LEU A 64 -5.69 4.31 -4.02
CA LEU A 64 -6.71 4.28 -2.98
C LEU A 64 -7.43 5.63 -2.82
N ARG A 65 -6.73 6.76 -2.98
CA ARG A 65 -7.34 8.10 -2.96
C ARG A 65 -8.38 8.31 -4.07
N ASP A 66 -8.16 7.70 -5.22
CA ASP A 66 -9.06 7.80 -6.37
C ASP A 66 -10.19 6.74 -6.33
N THR A 67 -10.22 5.92 -5.29
CA THR A 67 -11.22 4.87 -5.13
C THR A 67 -12.40 5.37 -4.31
N PRO A 68 -13.65 5.23 -4.81
CA PRO A 68 -14.84 5.65 -4.07
C PRO A 68 -14.95 5.01 -2.67
N ASN A 69 -15.47 5.77 -1.73
CA ASN A 69 -15.67 5.36 -0.32
C ASN A 69 -14.38 5.09 0.48
N ILE A 70 -13.23 5.47 -0.04
CA ILE A 70 -11.96 5.49 0.68
C ILE A 70 -11.58 6.94 0.95
N ILE A 71 -11.27 7.24 2.20
CA ILE A 71 -10.73 8.53 2.62
C ILE A 71 -9.33 8.27 3.19
N ILE A 72 -8.32 8.88 2.61
CA ILE A 72 -6.97 8.86 3.16
C ILE A 72 -6.72 10.20 3.82
N THR A 73 -6.45 10.17 5.12
CA THR A 73 -6.09 11.33 5.92
C THR A 73 -4.60 11.26 6.24
N ASN A 74 -3.87 12.32 5.95
CA ASN A 74 -2.48 12.41 6.36
C ASN A 74 -2.42 12.93 7.79
N THR A 75 -1.87 12.11 8.67
CA THR A 75 -1.52 12.49 10.02
C THR A 75 -0.06 12.92 10.08
N GLN A 76 0.37 13.44 11.20
CA GLN A 76 1.78 13.75 11.42
C GLN A 76 2.69 12.51 11.32
N PHE A 77 2.16 11.31 11.45
CA PHE A 77 2.89 10.04 11.39
C PHE A 77 2.74 9.31 10.06
N GLY A 78 1.95 9.81 9.13
CA GLY A 78 1.76 9.24 7.81
C GLY A 78 0.28 9.06 7.44
N PRO A 79 0.01 8.39 6.31
CA PRO A 79 -1.35 8.19 5.82
C PRO A 79 -2.12 7.19 6.68
N THR A 80 -3.38 7.49 6.97
CA THR A 80 -4.37 6.58 7.54
C THR A 80 -5.50 6.38 6.54
N ILE A 81 -6.04 5.16 6.49
CA ILE A 81 -7.11 4.80 5.56
C ILE A 81 -8.42 4.64 6.32
N ASN A 82 -9.43 5.38 5.89
CA ASN A 82 -10.77 5.32 6.45
C ASN A 82 -11.72 4.75 5.39
N LEU A 83 -12.38 3.64 5.72
CA LEU A 83 -13.43 3.03 4.93
C LEU A 83 -14.78 3.35 5.54
N ARG A 84 -15.71 3.91 4.74
CA ARG A 84 -17.09 4.19 5.14
C ARG A 84 -17.24 4.98 6.45
N GLY A 85 -16.38 5.94 6.70
CA GLY A 85 -16.49 6.79 7.89
C GLY A 85 -16.10 6.09 9.19
N SER A 86 -15.16 5.14 9.16
CA SER A 86 -14.64 4.45 10.37
C SER A 86 -13.96 5.38 11.38
N GLY A 87 -13.79 6.67 11.03
CA GLY A 87 -13.32 7.74 11.91
C GLY A 87 -11.82 7.80 12.10
N GLU A 88 -11.38 8.56 13.10
CA GLU A 88 -9.95 8.85 13.37
C GLU A 88 -9.15 7.60 13.77
N ARG A 89 -9.79 6.58 14.33
CA ARG A 89 -9.17 5.29 14.69
C ARG A 89 -9.20 4.28 13.55
N SER A 90 -9.04 4.75 12.32
CA SER A 90 -9.14 3.88 11.14
C SER A 90 -8.00 2.86 11.04
N MET A 91 -6.83 3.14 11.61
CA MET A 91 -5.70 2.20 11.57
C MET A 91 -5.99 0.90 12.32
N SER A 92 -6.71 0.94 13.45
CA SER A 92 -7.12 -0.27 14.17
C SER A 92 -8.35 -0.95 13.57
N ARG A 93 -8.99 -0.35 12.57
CA ARG A 93 -10.25 -0.82 12.01
C ARG A 93 -10.16 -1.29 10.56
N VAL A 94 -9.15 -0.85 9.84
CA VAL A 94 -8.93 -1.21 8.44
C VAL A 94 -7.61 -1.97 8.32
N LYS A 95 -7.70 -3.24 7.99
CA LYS A 95 -6.53 -4.08 7.75
C LYS A 95 -6.05 -3.93 6.32
N VAL A 96 -4.77 -3.63 6.14
CA VAL A 96 -4.11 -3.59 4.82
C VAL A 96 -3.12 -4.73 4.75
N MET A 97 -3.17 -5.48 3.67
CA MET A 97 -2.30 -6.64 3.45
C MET A 97 -1.70 -6.61 2.05
N ILE A 98 -0.55 -7.25 1.89
CA ILE A 98 0.07 -7.58 0.60
C ILE A 98 0.35 -9.08 0.57
N ASP A 99 -0.24 -9.79 -0.39
CA ASP A 99 -0.10 -11.24 -0.58
C ASP A 99 -0.28 -12.03 0.74
N GLY A 100 -1.20 -11.56 1.62
CA GLY A 100 -1.46 -12.13 2.93
C GLY A 100 -0.62 -11.58 4.08
N ILE A 101 0.48 -10.86 3.82
CA ILE A 101 1.29 -10.23 4.87
C ILE A 101 0.58 -8.97 5.37
N ASN A 102 0.34 -8.89 6.68
CA ASN A 102 -0.29 -7.72 7.30
C ASN A 102 0.68 -6.52 7.30
N LEU A 103 0.24 -5.40 6.75
CA LEU A 103 0.98 -4.13 6.74
C LEU A 103 0.49 -3.14 7.81
N THR A 104 -0.71 -3.37 8.37
CA THR A 104 -1.29 -2.49 9.38
C THR A 104 -0.52 -2.64 10.68
N PRO A 105 0.02 -1.54 11.26
CA PRO A 105 0.64 -1.58 12.57
C PRO A 105 -0.39 -1.93 13.65
N LEU A 106 0.05 -2.56 14.74
CA LEU A 106 -0.79 -2.80 15.92
C LEU A 106 -1.03 -1.52 16.71
N GLU A 107 -0.04 -0.63 16.72
CA GLU A 107 -0.10 0.65 17.40
C GLU A 107 -0.60 1.76 16.47
N GLU A 108 -1.72 2.39 16.84
CA GLU A 108 -2.37 3.42 16.02
C GLU A 108 -1.71 4.79 16.09
N SER A 109 -1.13 5.12 17.25
CA SER A 109 -0.73 6.51 17.53
C SER A 109 0.57 6.89 16.81
N MET A 110 1.44 5.93 16.53
CA MET A 110 2.77 6.16 15.95
C MET A 110 3.07 5.33 14.71
N GLY A 111 2.16 4.44 14.35
CA GLY A 111 2.29 3.60 13.17
C GLY A 111 2.06 4.37 11.86
N SER A 112 2.61 3.87 10.78
CA SER A 112 2.37 4.37 9.42
C SER A 112 2.13 3.20 8.49
N LEU A 113 1.20 3.37 7.55
CA LEU A 113 0.98 2.40 6.49
C LEU A 113 2.00 2.61 5.38
N PRO A 114 2.81 1.60 5.04
CA PRO A 114 3.83 1.72 4.02
C PRO A 114 3.24 1.60 2.60
N LEU A 115 2.26 2.44 2.26
CA LEU A 115 1.55 2.40 0.97
C LEU A 115 2.46 2.72 -0.23
N ASN A 116 3.58 3.35 0.02
CA ASN A 116 4.56 3.71 -1.01
C ASN A 116 5.65 2.65 -1.20
N SER A 117 5.59 1.54 -0.46
CA SER A 117 6.62 0.49 -0.50
C SER A 117 6.37 -0.61 -1.53
N ILE A 118 5.27 -0.51 -2.26
CA ILE A 118 4.85 -1.54 -3.21
C ILE A 118 4.94 -0.95 -4.61
N PRO A 119 5.81 -1.47 -5.49
CA PRO A 119 5.85 -1.06 -6.89
C PRO A 119 4.50 -1.30 -7.56
N VAL A 120 3.89 -0.24 -8.10
CA VAL A 120 2.57 -0.33 -8.75
C VAL A 120 2.59 -1.33 -9.90
N SER A 121 3.70 -1.44 -10.61
CA SER A 121 3.90 -2.38 -11.71
C SER A 121 3.81 -3.85 -11.31
N SER A 122 4.07 -4.17 -10.03
CA SER A 122 3.97 -5.53 -9.51
C SER A 122 2.56 -5.93 -9.09
N ILE A 123 1.62 -4.99 -9.03
CA ILE A 123 0.26 -5.24 -8.56
C ILE A 123 -0.58 -5.88 -9.67
N GLU A 124 -1.24 -6.98 -9.35
CA GLU A 124 -2.24 -7.61 -10.21
C GLU A 124 -3.64 -7.02 -9.97
N LYS A 125 -4.02 -6.90 -8.70
CA LYS A 125 -5.33 -6.37 -8.29
C LYS A 125 -5.32 -5.90 -6.85
N ILE A 126 -6.27 -5.05 -6.50
CA ILE A 126 -6.55 -4.65 -5.13
C ILE A 126 -8.00 -5.01 -4.83
N GLU A 127 -8.21 -5.80 -3.79
CA GLU A 127 -9.53 -6.21 -3.32
C GLU A 127 -9.87 -5.44 -2.03
N ILE A 128 -11.01 -4.76 -2.02
CA ILE A 128 -11.47 -3.94 -0.89
C ILE A 128 -12.81 -4.45 -0.42
N ILE A 129 -12.83 -4.97 0.81
CA ILE A 129 -14.05 -5.41 1.50
C ILE A 129 -14.37 -4.41 2.59
N PRO A 130 -15.40 -3.59 2.44
CA PRO A 130 -15.84 -2.68 3.48
C PRO A 130 -16.64 -3.45 4.54
N GLY A 131 -16.16 -3.40 5.80
CA GLY A 131 -16.81 -4.02 6.96
C GLY A 131 -16.67 -5.54 7.03
N GLY A 132 -16.46 -6.07 8.22
CA GLY A 132 -16.67 -7.48 8.52
C GLY A 132 -15.72 -8.48 7.88
N GLY A 133 -14.41 -8.41 8.15
CA GLY A 133 -13.44 -9.44 7.77
C GLY A 133 -12.94 -10.33 8.91
N ALA A 134 -13.53 -10.17 10.12
CA ALA A 134 -12.96 -10.74 11.34
C ALA A 134 -12.85 -12.26 11.34
N ALA A 135 -13.76 -12.97 10.68
CA ALA A 135 -13.72 -14.43 10.62
C ALA A 135 -12.51 -14.99 9.86
N LEU A 136 -12.02 -14.25 8.85
CA LEU A 136 -10.89 -14.69 8.01
C LEU A 136 -9.58 -13.97 8.36
N TYR A 137 -9.68 -12.71 8.75
CA TYR A 137 -8.52 -11.83 8.91
C TYR A 137 -8.28 -11.38 10.35
N GLY A 138 -9.08 -11.87 11.30
CA GLY A 138 -8.95 -11.59 12.72
C GLY A 138 -9.29 -10.14 13.10
N SER A 139 -8.66 -9.64 14.17
CA SER A 139 -8.88 -8.30 14.70
C SER A 139 -8.48 -7.19 13.74
N GLY A 140 -8.99 -5.98 13.96
CA GLY A 140 -8.65 -4.80 13.17
C GLY A 140 -9.35 -4.71 11.81
N THR A 141 -10.48 -5.43 11.63
CA THR A 141 -11.18 -5.49 10.34
C THR A 141 -12.62 -4.97 10.39
N THR A 142 -12.99 -4.29 11.47
CA THR A 142 -14.36 -3.75 11.62
C THR A 142 -14.73 -2.71 10.58
N GLY A 143 -13.77 -1.90 10.13
CA GLY A 143 -13.92 -0.94 9.03
C GLY A 143 -13.79 -1.59 7.66
N GLY A 144 -13.02 -2.66 7.56
CA GLY A 144 -12.80 -3.40 6.33
C GLY A 144 -11.41 -3.99 6.16
N VAL A 145 -11.20 -4.59 5.00
CA VAL A 145 -9.92 -5.18 4.57
C VAL A 145 -9.56 -4.65 3.20
N ILE A 146 -8.32 -4.28 3.01
CA ILE A 146 -7.69 -3.97 1.72
C ILE A 146 -6.61 -5.00 1.49
N ASN A 147 -6.77 -5.85 0.50
CA ASN A 147 -5.80 -6.85 0.12
C ASN A 147 -5.18 -6.51 -1.23
N ILE A 148 -3.89 -6.27 -1.23
CA ILE A 148 -3.09 -5.99 -2.42
C ILE A 148 -2.51 -7.31 -2.87
N ILE A 149 -2.84 -7.73 -4.08
CA ILE A 149 -2.39 -8.99 -4.66
C ILE A 149 -1.41 -8.66 -5.78
N THR A 150 -0.21 -9.20 -5.67
CA THR A 150 0.83 -8.99 -6.67
C THR A 150 0.77 -10.04 -7.78
N LEU A 151 1.42 -9.76 -8.91
CA LEU A 151 1.59 -10.73 -10.00
C LEU A 151 2.35 -11.99 -9.55
N ALA A 152 3.18 -11.84 -8.52
CA ALA A 152 3.92 -12.95 -7.92
C ALA A 152 3.01 -13.97 -7.24
N ASP A 153 1.94 -13.52 -6.59
CA ASP A 153 0.98 -14.42 -5.94
C ASP A 153 0.28 -15.35 -6.94
N SER A 154 0.04 -14.84 -8.15
CA SER A 154 -0.56 -15.61 -9.26
C SER A 154 0.44 -16.37 -10.13
N ARG A 155 1.74 -16.38 -9.77
CA ARG A 155 2.82 -17.02 -10.56
C ARG A 155 2.87 -16.57 -12.03
N LYS A 156 2.53 -15.32 -12.30
CA LYS A 156 2.60 -14.76 -13.66
C LYS A 156 4.01 -14.35 -14.01
N ASP A 157 4.41 -14.66 -15.24
CA ASP A 157 5.65 -14.14 -15.80
C ASP A 157 5.48 -12.66 -16.13
N PHE A 158 6.40 -11.83 -15.66
CA PHE A 158 6.41 -10.41 -15.94
C PHE A 158 7.81 -9.82 -15.77
N ILE A 159 8.05 -8.72 -16.45
CA ILE A 159 9.17 -7.82 -16.23
C ILE A 159 8.68 -6.40 -16.40
N SER A 160 9.09 -5.51 -15.52
CA SER A 160 8.77 -4.10 -15.58
C SER A 160 9.93 -3.27 -15.04
N ALA A 161 10.22 -2.17 -15.70
CA ALA A 161 11.16 -1.15 -15.25
C ALA A 161 10.55 0.22 -15.54
N ASP A 162 10.27 0.98 -14.45
CA ASP A 162 9.65 2.29 -14.54
C ASP A 162 10.60 3.35 -13.97
N LEU A 163 10.83 4.39 -14.76
CA LEU A 163 11.59 5.57 -14.37
C LEU A 163 10.66 6.78 -14.44
N LYS A 164 10.42 7.43 -13.32
CA LYS A 164 9.58 8.62 -13.26
C LYS A 164 10.33 9.78 -12.64
N GLY A 165 10.19 10.95 -13.24
CA GLY A 165 10.71 12.21 -12.72
C GLY A 165 9.65 13.28 -12.69
N GLY A 166 9.74 14.22 -11.77
CA GLY A 166 8.74 15.26 -11.62
C GLY A 166 9.23 16.47 -10.84
N SER A 167 8.30 17.39 -10.58
CA SER A 167 8.55 18.57 -9.74
C SER A 167 9.02 18.16 -8.34
N TYR A 168 9.69 19.09 -7.66
CA TYR A 168 10.23 18.87 -6.30
C TYR A 168 11.26 17.73 -6.24
N TYR A 169 12.13 17.65 -7.24
CA TYR A 169 13.17 16.61 -7.35
C TYR A 169 12.63 15.19 -7.23
N ASN A 170 11.34 15.00 -7.56
CA ASN A 170 10.72 13.69 -7.51
C ASN A 170 11.41 12.74 -8.50
N LYS A 171 11.97 11.68 -7.97
CA LYS A 171 12.61 10.58 -8.72
C LYS A 171 12.04 9.28 -8.21
N ASN A 172 11.57 8.44 -9.11
CA ASN A 172 11.09 7.10 -8.78
C ASN A 172 11.71 6.11 -9.75
N LEU A 173 12.27 5.05 -9.20
CA LEU A 173 12.83 3.92 -9.93
C LEU A 173 12.16 2.66 -9.39
N ASP A 174 11.39 2.00 -10.23
CA ASP A 174 10.76 0.73 -9.93
C ASP A 174 11.32 -0.34 -10.87
N PHE A 175 11.67 -1.48 -10.32
CA PHE A 175 12.02 -2.67 -11.09
C PHE A 175 11.30 -3.87 -10.50
N SER A 176 10.68 -4.66 -11.35
CA SER A 176 10.05 -5.90 -10.93
C SER A 176 10.15 -6.96 -12.01
N ILE A 177 10.40 -8.18 -11.58
CA ILE A 177 10.48 -9.38 -12.41
C ILE A 177 9.85 -10.55 -11.68
N GLY A 178 9.15 -11.39 -12.42
CA GLY A 178 8.64 -12.68 -11.94
C GLY A 178 8.72 -13.67 -13.07
N GLN A 179 9.15 -14.89 -12.76
CA GLN A 179 9.34 -15.93 -13.78
C GLN A 179 9.12 -17.33 -13.23
N ASN A 180 8.41 -18.14 -14.00
CA ASN A 180 8.41 -19.58 -13.84
C ASN A 180 9.74 -20.11 -14.38
N ILE A 181 10.62 -20.55 -13.49
CA ILE A 181 11.92 -21.15 -13.85
C ILE A 181 11.68 -22.53 -14.48
N ASN A 182 10.67 -23.22 -13.98
CA ASN A 182 10.10 -24.44 -14.52
C ASN A 182 8.67 -24.61 -13.98
N ASP A 183 7.99 -25.69 -14.30
CA ASP A 183 6.60 -25.95 -13.87
C ASP A 183 6.45 -25.93 -12.34
N ASN A 184 7.49 -26.27 -11.61
CA ASN A 184 7.48 -26.40 -10.17
C ASN A 184 7.97 -25.16 -9.42
N LEU A 185 8.91 -24.40 -10.00
CA LEU A 185 9.58 -23.29 -9.32
C LEU A 185 9.27 -21.94 -9.97
N TYR A 186 8.73 -21.05 -9.18
CA TYR A 186 8.54 -19.65 -9.54
C TYR A 186 9.37 -18.73 -8.62
N LEU A 187 9.98 -17.72 -9.20
CA LEU A 187 10.71 -16.68 -8.50
C LEU A 187 10.22 -15.31 -8.92
N SER A 188 10.10 -14.40 -7.95
CA SER A 188 9.88 -12.99 -8.24
C SER A 188 10.67 -12.07 -7.34
N LEU A 189 10.93 -10.90 -7.88
CA LEU A 189 11.59 -9.79 -7.22
C LEU A 189 10.94 -8.49 -7.65
N ALA A 190 10.61 -7.63 -6.68
CA ALA A 190 10.20 -6.26 -6.94
C ALA A 190 10.98 -5.32 -6.02
N THR A 191 11.49 -4.23 -6.56
CA THR A 191 12.24 -3.22 -5.81
C THR A 191 11.83 -1.83 -6.27
N GLN A 192 11.78 -0.90 -5.33
CA GLN A 192 11.47 0.49 -5.57
C GLN A 192 12.45 1.38 -4.82
N TYR A 193 12.88 2.43 -5.50
CA TYR A 193 13.55 3.58 -4.92
C TYR A 193 12.79 4.85 -5.29
N SER A 194 12.42 5.64 -4.30
CA SER A 194 11.75 6.91 -4.50
C SER A 194 12.42 7.99 -3.64
N ASN A 195 12.69 9.13 -4.23
CA ASN A 195 13.21 10.31 -3.54
C ASN A 195 12.47 11.53 -4.04
N LYS A 196 11.97 12.36 -3.13
CA LYS A 196 11.26 13.61 -3.46
C LYS A 196 11.44 14.65 -2.38
N ASP A 197 11.47 15.91 -2.78
CA ASP A 197 11.22 17.03 -1.87
C ASP A 197 9.71 17.25 -1.76
N GLY A 198 9.25 17.78 -0.63
CA GLY A 198 7.87 18.18 -0.45
C GLY A 198 7.54 19.52 -1.11
N TYR A 199 6.26 19.85 -1.11
CA TYR A 199 5.81 21.19 -1.53
C TYR A 199 6.36 22.28 -0.62
N ARG A 200 6.51 22.01 0.68
CA ARG A 200 6.98 22.95 1.69
C ARG A 200 8.49 22.88 1.82
N GLU A 201 9.07 24.01 2.26
CA GLU A 201 10.48 24.04 2.63
C GLU A 201 10.75 23.05 3.77
N ASN A 202 11.81 22.28 3.69
CA ASN A 202 12.19 21.26 4.67
C ASN A 202 11.34 19.97 4.66
N GLU A 203 10.51 19.73 3.67
CA GLU A 203 9.88 18.45 3.48
C GLU A 203 10.69 17.63 2.50
N ASN A 204 10.97 16.40 2.84
CA ASN A 204 11.55 15.41 1.93
C ASN A 204 11.14 14.00 2.33
N SER A 205 11.29 13.06 1.42
CA SER A 205 11.05 11.65 1.69
C SER A 205 11.93 10.82 0.76
N GLU A 206 12.64 9.86 1.35
CA GLU A 206 13.34 8.82 0.64
C GLU A 206 12.77 7.46 1.04
N ASN A 207 12.40 6.66 0.05
CA ASN A 207 11.82 5.35 0.25
C ASN A 207 12.59 4.29 -0.52
N LYS A 208 12.86 3.18 0.12
CA LYS A 208 13.47 1.97 -0.47
C LYS A 208 12.64 0.78 -0.09
N SER A 209 12.27 -0.02 -1.07
CA SER A 209 11.55 -1.26 -0.80
C SER A 209 12.08 -2.41 -1.64
N PHE A 210 11.90 -3.59 -1.08
CA PHE A 210 12.24 -4.87 -1.68
C PHE A 210 11.16 -5.88 -1.33
N ASN A 211 10.68 -6.61 -2.32
CA ASN A 211 9.72 -7.69 -2.15
C ASN A 211 10.17 -8.88 -2.99
N GLY A 212 10.28 -10.05 -2.39
CA GLY A 212 10.69 -11.28 -3.05
C GLY A 212 9.77 -12.45 -2.73
N THR A 213 9.51 -13.28 -3.72
CA THR A 213 8.71 -14.50 -3.58
C THR A 213 9.44 -15.67 -4.23
N LEU A 214 9.50 -16.77 -3.49
CA LEU A 214 9.90 -18.08 -3.99
C LEU A 214 8.72 -19.03 -3.76
N ASP A 215 8.22 -19.62 -4.81
CA ASP A 215 7.06 -20.50 -4.78
C ASP A 215 7.41 -21.83 -5.43
N TYR A 216 7.37 -22.90 -4.64
CA TYR A 216 7.78 -24.24 -5.06
C TYR A 216 6.67 -25.26 -4.89
N ILE A 217 6.28 -25.87 -6.00
CA ILE A 217 5.35 -27.01 -6.06
C ILE A 217 6.17 -28.28 -5.91
N ILE A 218 6.11 -28.91 -4.74
CA ILE A 218 6.83 -30.16 -4.48
C ILE A 218 6.23 -31.29 -5.32
N ASN A 219 4.90 -31.35 -5.37
CA ASN A 219 4.11 -32.26 -6.17
C ASN A 219 2.64 -31.77 -6.23
N GLU A 220 1.73 -32.51 -6.83
CA GLU A 220 0.31 -32.16 -6.97
C GLU A 220 -0.40 -31.86 -5.64
N LYS A 221 0.11 -32.40 -4.52
CA LYS A 221 -0.50 -32.24 -3.18
C LYS A 221 0.20 -31.21 -2.30
N HIS A 222 1.44 -30.87 -2.56
CA HIS A 222 2.29 -30.09 -1.65
C HIS A 222 2.88 -28.87 -2.36
N ARG A 223 2.65 -27.68 -1.84
CA ARG A 223 3.23 -26.42 -2.29
C ARG A 223 3.76 -25.66 -1.10
N ILE A 224 4.90 -25.04 -1.27
CA ILE A 224 5.53 -24.14 -0.30
C ILE A 224 5.78 -22.80 -0.98
N LYS A 225 5.37 -21.72 -0.34
CA LYS A 225 5.64 -20.36 -0.80
C LYS A 225 6.36 -19.59 0.31
N PHE A 226 7.51 -19.06 -0.01
CA PHE A 226 8.27 -18.18 0.85
C PHE A 226 8.21 -16.75 0.31
N GLN A 227 7.91 -15.78 1.17
CA GLN A 227 7.84 -14.36 0.84
C GLN A 227 8.66 -13.54 1.81
N GLY A 228 9.35 -12.53 1.27
CA GLY A 228 10.10 -11.55 2.03
C GLY A 228 9.79 -10.14 1.58
N LEU A 229 9.57 -9.24 2.54
CA LEU A 229 9.36 -7.83 2.33
C LEU A 229 10.33 -7.02 3.18
N TYR A 230 11.01 -6.06 2.58
CA TYR A 230 11.78 -5.05 3.29
C TYR A 230 11.37 -3.66 2.81
N PHE A 231 11.30 -2.74 3.75
CA PHE A 231 10.90 -1.36 3.50
C PHE A 231 11.68 -0.43 4.43
N ASN A 232 12.22 0.64 3.89
CA ASN A 232 12.80 1.76 4.61
C ASN A 232 12.23 3.07 4.07
N ASP A 233 11.71 3.91 4.96
CA ASP A 233 11.15 5.23 4.64
C ASP A 233 11.71 6.24 5.62
N GLU A 234 12.47 7.21 5.12
CA GLU A 234 13.07 8.26 5.92
C GLU A 234 12.77 9.62 5.33
N GLY A 235 12.70 10.63 6.16
CA GLY A 235 12.42 11.97 5.68
C GLY A 235 12.00 12.95 6.75
N LYS A 236 11.46 14.07 6.27
CA LYS A 236 10.93 15.17 7.07
C LYS A 236 9.57 15.55 6.58
N THR A 237 8.62 15.63 7.50
CA THR A 237 7.27 16.10 7.21
C THR A 237 6.96 17.34 8.04
N SER A 238 6.26 18.28 7.44
CA SER A 238 5.78 19.47 8.15
C SER A 238 4.44 19.16 8.81
N THR A 239 4.31 19.60 10.04
CA THR A 239 3.07 19.48 10.80
C THR A 239 2.23 20.77 10.66
N GLU A 240 1.92 21.41 11.76
CA GLU A 240 1.11 22.62 11.79
C GLU A 240 1.88 23.84 11.32
N ILE A 241 1.19 24.75 10.61
CA ILE A 241 1.75 26.01 10.15
C ILE A 241 0.86 27.14 10.60
N LYS A 242 1.47 28.17 11.20
CA LYS A 242 0.74 29.37 11.60
C LYS A 242 0.11 30.05 10.38
N LYS A 243 -1.18 30.39 10.46
CA LYS A 243 -1.93 31.06 9.39
C LYS A 243 -1.24 32.32 8.87
N SER A 244 -0.58 33.07 9.76
CA SER A 244 0.19 34.28 9.41
C SER A 244 1.38 33.98 8.50
N LEU A 245 2.04 32.82 8.64
CA LEU A 245 3.13 32.42 7.77
C LEU A 245 2.60 31.96 6.41
N LEU A 246 1.48 31.24 6.38
CA LEU A 246 0.85 30.80 5.13
C LEU A 246 0.42 31.96 4.24
N SER A 247 -0.03 33.08 4.82
CA SER A 247 -0.40 34.28 4.07
C SER A 247 0.80 34.99 3.41
N GLN A 248 1.99 34.82 3.97
CA GLN A 248 3.23 35.45 3.47
C GLN A 248 3.97 34.47 2.50
N ASN A 249 4.06 33.22 2.86
CA ASN A 249 4.73 32.20 2.08
C ASN A 249 3.98 30.87 2.18
N ARG A 250 3.34 30.44 1.08
CA ARG A 250 2.62 29.16 1.02
C ARG A 250 3.53 27.95 1.18
N ARG A 251 4.81 28.10 0.90
CA ARG A 251 5.83 27.07 1.04
C ARG A 251 6.57 27.12 2.37
N ALA A 252 6.18 28.02 3.27
CA ALA A 252 6.83 28.16 4.56
C ALA A 252 6.94 26.79 5.26
N LYS A 253 8.10 26.55 5.84
CA LYS A 253 8.32 25.39 6.69
C LYS A 253 7.42 25.47 7.91
N GLY A 254 6.73 24.38 8.22
CA GLY A 254 6.07 24.20 9.50
C GLY A 254 7.03 23.67 10.56
N GLU A 255 6.47 23.30 11.69
CA GLU A 255 7.15 22.43 12.63
C GLU A 255 7.40 21.09 11.93
N ASN A 256 8.58 20.50 12.15
CA ASN A 256 8.98 19.29 11.43
C ASN A 256 8.99 18.08 12.35
N ILE A 257 8.60 16.96 11.77
CA ILE A 257 8.93 15.65 12.29
C ILE A 257 9.94 15.02 11.33
N ASP A 258 11.12 14.75 11.86
CA ASP A 258 12.11 13.91 11.18
C ASP A 258 11.78 12.46 11.53
N PHE A 259 11.71 11.56 10.54
CA PHE A 259 11.36 10.16 10.76
C PHE A 259 12.27 9.21 9.99
N ASP A 260 12.46 8.03 10.56
CA ASP A 260 13.10 6.85 9.95
C ASP A 260 12.27 5.63 10.34
N SER A 261 11.70 4.97 9.35
CA SER A 261 10.81 3.81 9.53
C SER A 261 11.34 2.63 8.73
N LYS A 262 11.50 1.50 9.40
CA LYS A 262 11.97 0.24 8.79
C LYS A 262 11.01 -0.89 9.08
N ARG A 263 10.71 -1.67 8.07
CA ARG A 263 9.92 -2.90 8.22
C ARG A 263 10.63 -4.05 7.52
N GLY A 264 10.75 -5.15 8.22
CA GLY A 264 11.12 -6.43 7.65
C GLY A 264 10.03 -7.44 7.95
N SER A 265 9.58 -8.16 6.94
CA SER A 265 8.57 -9.22 7.09
C SER A 265 9.00 -10.42 6.28
N PHE A 266 8.72 -11.61 6.79
CA PHE A 266 8.77 -12.82 6.01
C PHE A 266 7.57 -13.71 6.35
N SER A 267 7.13 -14.50 5.38
CA SER A 267 6.16 -15.56 5.59
C SER A 267 6.59 -16.84 4.88
N LEU A 268 6.13 -17.96 5.44
CA LEU A 268 6.22 -19.29 4.86
C LEU A 268 4.81 -19.86 4.84
N ASP A 269 4.30 -20.07 3.65
CA ASP A 269 2.99 -20.67 3.40
C ASP A 269 3.18 -22.12 2.95
N TYR A 270 2.42 -23.01 3.53
CA TYR A 270 2.37 -24.42 3.14
C TYR A 270 0.93 -24.82 2.80
N GLU A 271 0.75 -25.32 1.59
CA GLU A 271 -0.52 -25.85 1.10
C GLU A 271 -0.44 -27.36 0.97
N TYR A 272 -1.40 -28.04 1.57
CA TYR A 272 -1.57 -29.49 1.43
C TYR A 272 -2.95 -29.83 0.90
N ARG A 273 -3.00 -30.35 -0.31
CA ARG A 273 -4.24 -30.86 -0.95
C ARG A 273 -4.46 -32.31 -0.57
N ALA A 274 -5.21 -32.54 0.49
CA ALA A 274 -5.49 -33.88 0.98
C ALA A 274 -6.39 -34.67 0.02
N SER A 275 -7.36 -33.97 -0.63
CA SER A 275 -8.25 -34.51 -1.66
C SER A 275 -8.74 -33.39 -2.58
N ASN A 276 -9.54 -33.72 -3.59
CA ASN A 276 -10.14 -32.71 -4.47
C ASN A 276 -11.09 -31.75 -3.74
N SER A 277 -11.57 -32.11 -2.55
CA SER A 277 -12.49 -31.32 -1.75
C SER A 277 -11.89 -30.76 -0.46
N LEU A 278 -10.65 -31.12 -0.12
CA LEU A 278 -10.00 -30.70 1.12
C LEU A 278 -8.59 -30.22 0.87
N THR A 279 -8.36 -28.94 1.11
CA THR A 279 -7.03 -28.32 1.13
C THR A 279 -6.77 -27.70 2.50
N LEU A 280 -5.62 -28.00 3.07
CA LEU A 280 -5.15 -27.44 4.32
C LEU A 280 -4.08 -26.37 4.03
N TYR A 281 -4.22 -25.22 4.66
CA TYR A 281 -3.27 -24.11 4.58
C TYR A 281 -2.64 -23.88 5.94
N SER A 282 -1.34 -23.68 5.97
CA SER A 282 -0.60 -23.25 7.14
C SER A 282 0.30 -22.08 6.74
N ASN A 283 0.32 -21.05 7.57
CA ASN A 283 1.15 -19.87 7.38
C ASN A 283 1.95 -19.61 8.66
N ILE A 284 3.25 -19.42 8.52
CA ILE A 284 4.13 -18.97 9.59
C ILE A 284 4.71 -17.63 9.14
N PHE A 285 4.61 -16.61 9.98
CA PHE A 285 5.14 -15.29 9.64
C PHE A 285 5.85 -14.63 10.81
N LYS A 286 6.77 -13.74 10.49
CA LYS A 286 7.37 -12.79 11.42
C LYS A 286 7.49 -11.43 10.76
N THR A 287 7.10 -10.40 11.48
CA THR A 287 7.25 -8.99 11.07
C THR A 287 7.92 -8.23 12.19
N LYS A 288 8.87 -7.37 11.82
CA LYS A 288 9.46 -6.37 12.70
C LYS A 288 9.30 -5.01 12.06
N TYR A 289 8.76 -4.07 12.80
CA TYR A 289 8.61 -2.68 12.41
C TYR A 289 9.30 -1.79 13.43
N GLU A 290 10.17 -0.92 12.99
CA GLU A 290 10.85 0.08 13.81
C GLU A 290 10.56 1.46 13.23
N ARG A 291 10.25 2.42 14.10
CA ARG A 291 10.13 3.82 13.75
C ARG A 291 10.82 4.69 14.78
N ASN A 292 11.74 5.52 14.31
CA ASN A 292 12.34 6.59 15.08
C ASN A 292 11.77 7.91 14.57
N PHE A 293 11.49 8.84 15.47
CA PHE A 293 11.04 10.17 15.10
C PHE A 293 11.56 11.23 16.06
N LEU A 294 11.83 12.40 15.51
CA LEU A 294 12.23 13.57 16.24
C LEU A 294 11.29 14.72 15.88
N GLN A 295 10.47 15.15 16.81
CA GLN A 295 9.57 16.27 16.65
C GLN A 295 10.15 17.49 17.37
N ASN A 296 10.39 18.56 16.62
CA ASN A 296 10.76 19.86 17.14
C ASN A 296 9.50 20.73 17.16
N ASP A 297 8.99 21.02 18.35
CA ASP A 297 7.80 21.85 18.56
C ASP A 297 8.23 23.19 19.17
N THR A 298 7.88 24.27 18.50
CA THR A 298 8.06 25.64 19.01
C THR A 298 6.69 26.25 19.30
N ARG A 299 5.97 25.72 20.29
CA ARG A 299 4.71 26.32 20.71
C ARG A 299 4.98 27.51 21.62
N ASP A 300 4.38 28.64 21.27
CA ASP A 300 4.25 29.77 22.19
C ASP A 300 3.14 29.42 23.21
N PHE A 301 3.51 28.81 24.31
CA PHE A 301 2.59 28.71 25.45
C PHE A 301 2.39 30.10 26.05
N SER A 302 1.44 30.85 25.55
CA SER A 302 0.88 31.97 26.29
C SER A 302 0.03 31.38 27.40
N ILE A 303 0.59 31.28 28.61
CA ILE A 303 -0.21 31.02 29.80
C ILE A 303 -1.22 32.16 29.89
N PRO A 304 -2.55 31.89 29.95
CA PRO A 304 -3.52 32.96 30.16
C PRO A 304 -3.11 33.74 31.40
N LYS A 305 -3.10 35.06 31.32
CA LYS A 305 -2.83 35.92 32.46
C LYS A 305 -3.85 35.54 33.54
N PHE A 306 -3.44 34.73 34.48
CA PHE A 306 -4.15 34.60 35.72
C PHE A 306 -4.12 35.97 36.38
N THR A 307 -5.29 36.42 36.77
CA THR A 307 -5.58 37.69 37.34
C THR A 307 -4.57 38.13 38.42
N SER A 308 -4.28 39.40 38.47
CA SER A 308 -3.25 40.24 39.04
C SER A 308 -2.81 40.08 40.51
N ASN A 309 -2.99 38.92 41.14
CA ASN A 309 -2.66 38.76 42.57
C ASN A 309 -1.75 37.56 42.90
N MET A 310 -1.06 36.95 41.89
CA MET A 310 -0.03 35.96 42.20
C MET A 310 1.38 36.53 41.90
N PRO A 311 2.32 36.49 42.88
CA PRO A 311 3.65 37.09 42.75
C PRO A 311 4.64 36.32 41.90
N PHE A 312 4.19 35.28 41.15
CA PHE A 312 4.99 34.52 40.23
C PHE A 312 4.37 34.55 38.84
N SER A 313 4.82 35.48 38.02
CA SER A 313 4.66 35.44 36.58
C SER A 313 6.02 35.09 35.98
N PRO A 314 6.36 33.83 35.77
CA PRO A 314 7.43 33.49 34.85
C PRO A 314 6.88 33.73 33.45
N LEU A 315 7.37 34.78 32.81
CA LEU A 315 7.28 34.97 31.37
C LEU A 315 8.05 33.82 30.69
N ILE A 316 7.41 32.65 30.54
CA ILE A 316 7.94 31.61 29.69
C ILE A 316 7.54 32.00 28.27
N LYS A 317 8.35 32.83 27.65
CA LYS A 317 8.30 33.08 26.21
C LYS A 317 9.12 31.99 25.55
N ASN A 318 8.47 31.25 24.62
CA ASN A 318 9.06 30.23 23.75
C ASN A 318 9.59 28.99 24.50
N LEU A 319 8.69 28.13 24.94
CA LEU A 319 9.05 26.76 25.28
C LEU A 319 9.32 26.01 23.98
N LYS A 320 10.59 25.69 23.70
CA LYS A 320 10.94 24.71 22.68
C LYS A 320 10.81 23.34 23.31
N SER A 321 9.86 22.52 22.87
CA SER A 321 9.79 21.15 23.25
C SER A 321 10.34 20.28 22.11
N THR A 322 11.15 19.29 22.46
CA THR A 322 11.63 18.28 21.52
C THR A 322 11.09 16.96 22.01
N LEU A 323 10.34 16.28 21.17
CA LEU A 323 9.87 14.92 21.42
C LEU A 323 10.72 13.97 20.56
N ASP A 324 11.55 13.19 21.24
CA ASP A 324 12.31 12.10 20.63
C ASP A 324 11.63 10.79 21.00
N GLY A 325 11.29 9.99 20.01
CA GLY A 325 10.56 8.75 20.23
C GLY A 325 11.05 7.63 19.35
N LYS A 326 11.10 6.42 19.92
CA LYS A 326 11.35 5.19 19.20
C LYS A 326 10.19 4.24 19.43
N PHE A 327 9.63 3.75 18.35
CA PHE A 327 8.60 2.72 18.35
C PHE A 327 9.14 1.45 17.71
N ILE A 328 8.94 0.31 18.38
CA ILE A 328 9.30 -1.00 17.86
C ILE A 328 8.11 -1.93 18.04
N GLU A 329 7.72 -2.58 16.97
CA GLU A 329 6.67 -3.60 16.97
C GLU A 329 7.23 -4.88 16.36
N GLU A 330 7.03 -5.99 17.05
CA GLU A 330 7.32 -7.32 16.53
C GLU A 330 6.05 -8.16 16.60
N SER A 331 5.68 -8.78 15.48
CA SER A 331 4.56 -9.72 15.42
C SER A 331 5.00 -11.02 14.78
N GLN A 332 4.49 -12.12 15.30
CA GLN A 332 4.69 -13.46 14.76
C GLN A 332 3.41 -14.27 14.93
N GLY A 333 3.21 -15.25 14.04
CA GLY A 333 2.04 -16.11 14.10
C GLY A 333 2.25 -17.38 13.29
N ILE A 334 1.34 -18.32 13.54
CA ILE A 334 1.24 -19.60 12.87
C ILE A 334 -0.16 -19.72 12.29
#